data_1a352c59397b8787948eba4ed1ae9cd9
#
_entry.id   1a352c59397b8787948eba4ed1ae9cd9
#
_cell.length_a   1.000
_cell.length_b   1.000
_cell.length_c   1.000
_cell.angle_alpha   90.00
_cell.angle_beta   90.00
_cell.angle_gamma   90.00
#
_symmetry.space_group_name_H-M   'P 1'
#
loop_
_entity.id
_entity.type
_entity.pdbx_description
1 polymer ?
#
loop_
_entity_poly.entity_id
_entity_poly.type
_entity_poly.pdbx_seq_one_letter_code
_entity_poly.pdbx_strand_id
1 'polypeptide(L)'
;MRDAAHQADPDSLVGGATALNLDIQDSSGRDNIVVIPLILLVVFLILAVLLRAIVAPLVLMATVVLSFGAALGISALAFEYVFGVGNSESSLPLFVFVFLVALGIDYTIFLMTRVREEALQIGTRRGALVGLSATGGVITSAGLVLAGTFAVLATLPVTFLWQMGFAVAIGVLLDTIVVRAVLVTALNLDLGRSMWWPSRLSRPGPGSGHDRGEQDEPSVTMAH
;
A
#
# COMPACT_ATOMS: atom_id res chain seq x y z
N MET A 1 -29.41 24.51 -13.15
CA MET A 1 -29.18 25.87 -13.69
C MET A 1 -28.40 25.83 -15.00
N ARG A 2 -27.25 25.12 -15.07
CA ARG A 2 -26.44 25.00 -16.30
C ARG A 2 -27.23 24.41 -17.45
N ASP A 3 -27.95 23.31 -17.23
CA ASP A 3 -28.80 22.68 -18.24
C ASP A 3 -29.94 23.59 -18.74
N ALA A 4 -30.51 24.41 -17.83
CA ALA A 4 -31.53 25.37 -18.19
C ALA A 4 -30.97 26.58 -19.00
N ALA A 5 -29.73 26.99 -18.68
CA ALA A 5 -29.04 28.03 -19.44
C ALA A 5 -28.69 27.57 -20.86
N HIS A 6 -28.12 26.35 -20.99
CA HIS A 6 -27.77 25.75 -22.30
C HIS A 6 -28.99 25.39 -23.15
N GLN A 7 -30.17 25.15 -22.53
CA GLN A 7 -31.43 24.99 -23.29
C GLN A 7 -31.92 26.31 -23.88
N ALA A 8 -31.65 27.44 -23.21
CA ALA A 8 -32.03 28.77 -23.69
C ALA A 8 -31.04 29.31 -24.74
N ASP A 9 -29.75 29.08 -24.52
CA ASP A 9 -28.66 29.48 -25.42
C ASP A 9 -27.48 28.50 -25.25
N PRO A 10 -27.16 27.66 -26.27
CA PRO A 10 -26.09 26.66 -26.21
C PRO A 10 -24.70 27.22 -25.93
N ASP A 11 -24.46 28.49 -26.27
CA ASP A 11 -23.19 29.20 -26.09
C ASP A 11 -23.14 29.99 -24.77
N SER A 12 -24.18 29.90 -23.92
CA SER A 12 -24.22 30.61 -22.65
C SER A 12 -23.18 30.03 -21.64
N LEU A 13 -22.34 30.94 -21.11
CA LEU A 13 -21.38 30.59 -20.04
C LEU A 13 -22.00 30.87 -18.68
N VAL A 14 -22.17 29.81 -17.89
CA VAL A 14 -22.65 29.92 -16.51
C VAL A 14 -21.43 30.05 -15.60
N GLY A 15 -21.17 31.26 -15.08
CA GLY A 15 -20.09 31.56 -14.14
C GLY A 15 -20.59 31.70 -12.68
N GLY A 16 -19.64 31.86 -11.77
CA GLY A 16 -19.87 32.05 -10.33
C GLY A 16 -19.18 31.01 -9.47
N ALA A 17 -19.05 31.28 -8.17
CA ALA A 17 -18.32 30.41 -7.25
C ALA A 17 -18.87 28.97 -7.22
N THR A 18 -20.18 28.79 -7.30
CA THR A 18 -20.82 27.47 -7.32
C THR A 18 -20.53 26.71 -8.61
N ALA A 19 -20.51 27.38 -9.76
CA ALA A 19 -20.19 26.76 -11.04
C ALA A 19 -18.71 26.34 -11.08
N LEU A 20 -17.82 27.20 -10.57
CA LEU A 20 -16.39 26.89 -10.46
C LEU A 20 -16.14 25.69 -9.54
N ASN A 21 -16.82 25.61 -8.39
CA ASN A 21 -16.69 24.45 -7.49
C ASN A 21 -17.17 23.15 -8.14
N LEU A 22 -18.25 23.18 -8.91
CA LEU A 22 -18.71 22.01 -9.66
C LEU A 22 -17.69 21.59 -10.72
N ASP A 23 -17.10 22.54 -11.45
CA ASP A 23 -16.07 22.24 -12.45
C ASP A 23 -14.81 21.65 -11.82
N ILE A 24 -14.42 22.13 -10.63
CA ILE A 24 -13.31 21.55 -9.86
C ILE A 24 -13.65 20.13 -9.41
N GLN A 25 -14.87 19.88 -8.92
CA GLN A 25 -15.31 18.56 -8.50
C GLN A 25 -15.32 17.56 -9.67
N ASP A 26 -15.88 17.96 -10.81
CA ASP A 26 -15.95 17.12 -12.01
C ASP A 26 -14.54 16.81 -12.56
N SER A 27 -13.66 17.82 -12.57
CA SER A 27 -12.26 17.64 -12.97
C SER A 27 -11.51 16.72 -12.03
N SER A 28 -11.63 16.93 -10.71
CA SER A 28 -10.99 16.07 -9.70
C SER A 28 -11.48 14.62 -9.76
N GLY A 29 -12.78 14.42 -10.03
CA GLY A 29 -13.34 13.09 -10.23
C GLY A 29 -12.74 12.37 -11.44
N ARG A 30 -12.57 13.09 -12.55
CA ARG A 30 -11.94 12.55 -13.76
C ARG A 30 -10.46 12.27 -13.55
N ASP A 31 -9.75 13.18 -12.87
CA ASP A 31 -8.34 13.02 -12.56
C ASP A 31 -8.09 11.78 -11.68
N ASN A 32 -8.92 11.54 -10.67
CA ASN A 32 -8.84 10.37 -9.83
C ASN A 32 -8.95 9.07 -10.64
N ILE A 33 -9.89 9.00 -11.60
CA ILE A 33 -10.13 7.80 -12.40
C ILE A 33 -8.97 7.52 -13.37
N VAL A 34 -8.24 8.53 -13.81
CA VAL A 34 -7.14 8.37 -14.78
C VAL A 34 -5.79 8.26 -14.06
N VAL A 35 -5.52 9.15 -13.11
CA VAL A 35 -4.21 9.27 -12.47
C VAL A 35 -3.94 8.10 -11.53
N ILE A 36 -4.93 7.68 -10.73
CA ILE A 36 -4.76 6.57 -9.78
C ILE A 36 -4.37 5.26 -10.50
N PRO A 37 -5.10 4.78 -11.54
CA PRO A 37 -4.69 3.58 -12.26
C PRO A 37 -3.36 3.73 -12.99
N LEU A 38 -3.05 4.92 -13.50
CA LEU A 38 -1.77 5.19 -14.17
C LEU A 38 -0.59 5.05 -13.20
N ILE A 39 -0.70 5.65 -12.01
CA ILE A 39 0.31 5.51 -10.96
C ILE A 39 0.46 4.03 -10.57
N LEU A 40 -0.65 3.34 -10.34
CA LEU A 40 -0.63 1.92 -10.00
C LEU A 40 0.05 1.09 -11.10
N LEU A 41 -0.21 1.37 -12.37
CA LEU A 41 0.44 0.68 -13.49
C LEU A 41 1.95 0.91 -13.49
N VAL A 42 2.39 2.16 -13.36
CA VAL A 42 3.81 2.51 -13.33
C VAL A 42 4.52 1.82 -12.16
N VAL A 43 3.93 1.87 -11.00
CA VAL A 43 4.43 1.21 -9.79
C VAL A 43 4.51 -0.31 -9.97
N PHE A 44 3.46 -0.90 -10.53
CA PHE A 44 3.44 -2.32 -10.84
C PHE A 44 4.61 -2.70 -11.75
N LEU A 45 4.86 -1.95 -12.82
CA LEU A 45 5.94 -2.21 -13.75
C LEU A 45 7.32 -2.11 -13.06
N ILE A 46 7.52 -1.06 -12.24
CA ILE A 46 8.77 -0.89 -11.49
C ILE A 46 9.00 -2.08 -10.55
N LEU A 47 7.99 -2.45 -9.76
CA LEU A 47 8.09 -3.58 -8.83
C LEU A 47 8.27 -4.92 -9.56
N ALA A 48 7.59 -5.13 -10.69
CA ALA A 48 7.71 -6.35 -11.48
C ALA A 48 9.13 -6.54 -12.04
N VAL A 49 9.72 -5.46 -12.55
CA VAL A 49 11.11 -5.47 -13.04
C VAL A 49 12.10 -5.70 -11.89
N LEU A 50 11.93 -4.99 -10.77
CA LEU A 50 12.83 -5.04 -9.62
C LEU A 50 12.80 -6.42 -8.93
N LEU A 51 11.61 -6.95 -8.67
CA LEU A 51 11.44 -8.24 -7.99
C LEU A 51 11.60 -9.43 -8.95
N ARG A 52 11.58 -9.17 -10.27
CA ARG A 52 11.58 -10.22 -11.31
C ARG A 52 10.48 -11.27 -11.06
N ALA A 53 9.33 -10.82 -10.62
CA ALA A 53 8.14 -11.60 -10.30
C ALA A 53 6.90 -10.80 -10.70
N ILE A 54 5.78 -11.48 -10.95
CA ILE A 54 4.50 -10.83 -11.28
C ILE A 54 3.54 -10.92 -10.09
N VAL A 55 3.54 -12.05 -9.39
CA VAL A 55 2.60 -12.28 -8.29
C VAL A 55 2.90 -11.36 -7.09
N ALA A 56 4.17 -11.22 -6.71
CA ALA A 56 4.55 -10.34 -5.60
C ALA A 56 4.08 -8.88 -5.80
N PRO A 57 4.36 -8.21 -6.93
CA PRO A 57 3.84 -6.87 -7.18
C PRO A 57 2.32 -6.78 -7.16
N LEU A 58 1.59 -7.75 -7.71
CA LEU A 58 0.12 -7.75 -7.67
C LEU A 58 -0.43 -7.80 -6.25
N VAL A 59 0.14 -8.69 -5.43
CA VAL A 59 -0.24 -8.81 -4.01
C VAL A 59 0.07 -7.51 -3.26
N LEU A 60 1.27 -6.96 -3.46
CA LEU A 60 1.67 -5.70 -2.82
C LEU A 60 0.79 -4.53 -3.25
N MET A 61 0.39 -4.46 -4.52
CA MET A 61 -0.53 -3.42 -4.99
C MET A 61 -1.92 -3.58 -4.39
N ALA A 62 -2.43 -4.80 -4.28
CA ALA A 62 -3.70 -5.05 -3.61
C ALA A 62 -3.66 -4.58 -2.14
N THR A 63 -2.55 -4.81 -1.43
CA THR A 63 -2.39 -4.31 -0.04
C THR A 63 -2.32 -2.79 0.03
N VAL A 64 -1.68 -2.12 -0.92
CA VAL A 64 -1.61 -0.65 -1.00
C VAL A 64 -3.00 -0.05 -1.24
N VAL A 65 -3.78 -0.60 -2.18
CA VAL A 65 -5.15 -0.15 -2.46
C VAL A 65 -6.05 -0.36 -1.23
N LEU A 66 -5.92 -1.51 -0.55
CA LEU A 66 -6.65 -1.80 0.67
C LEU A 66 -6.30 -0.81 1.79
N SER A 67 -5.03 -0.55 2.00
CA SER A 67 -4.52 0.41 3.00
C SER A 67 -5.03 1.83 2.73
N PHE A 68 -4.97 2.26 1.47
CA PHE A 68 -5.50 3.54 1.04
C PHE A 68 -7.01 3.66 1.30
N GLY A 69 -7.78 2.65 0.90
CA GLY A 69 -9.22 2.62 1.16
C GLY A 69 -9.57 2.66 2.65
N ALA A 70 -8.81 1.92 3.46
CA ALA A 70 -8.97 1.93 4.92
C ALA A 70 -8.61 3.30 5.53
N ALA A 71 -7.51 3.91 5.09
CA ALA A 71 -7.07 5.23 5.54
C ALA A 71 -8.11 6.31 5.23
N LEU A 72 -8.64 6.32 3.99
CA LEU A 72 -9.71 7.25 3.60
C LEU A 72 -11.00 6.99 4.38
N GLY A 73 -11.40 5.73 4.54
CA GLY A 73 -12.60 5.37 5.28
C GLY A 73 -12.54 5.81 6.74
N ILE A 74 -11.43 5.54 7.43
CA ILE A 74 -11.21 5.97 8.82
C ILE A 74 -11.19 7.50 8.90
N SER A 75 -10.50 8.17 7.95
CA SER A 75 -10.43 9.63 7.93
C SER A 75 -11.80 10.26 7.69
N ALA A 76 -12.60 9.73 6.77
CA ALA A 76 -13.96 10.22 6.51
C ALA A 76 -14.85 10.09 7.75
N LEU A 77 -14.82 8.93 8.42
CA LEU A 77 -15.54 8.71 9.68
C LEU A 77 -15.07 9.67 10.78
N ALA A 78 -13.78 9.90 10.90
CA ALA A 78 -13.25 10.85 11.88
C ALA A 78 -13.68 12.28 11.58
N PHE A 79 -13.65 12.71 10.31
CA PHE A 79 -14.08 14.05 9.91
C PHE A 79 -15.55 14.30 10.20
N GLU A 80 -16.40 13.31 9.93
CA GLU A 80 -17.85 13.43 10.16
C GLU A 80 -18.23 13.36 11.65
N TYR A 81 -17.78 12.29 12.35
CA TYR A 81 -18.25 11.98 13.70
C TYR A 81 -17.44 12.62 14.82
N VAL A 82 -16.14 12.87 14.60
CA VAL A 82 -15.26 13.43 15.66
C VAL A 82 -15.08 14.93 15.48
N PHE A 83 -14.85 15.38 14.25
CA PHE A 83 -14.54 16.79 13.98
C PHE A 83 -15.76 17.59 13.50
N GLY A 84 -16.87 16.95 13.13
CA GLY A 84 -18.10 17.61 12.66
C GLY A 84 -17.92 18.36 11.33
N VAL A 85 -16.92 17.99 10.54
CA VAL A 85 -16.61 18.63 9.25
C VAL A 85 -17.16 17.75 8.13
N GLY A 86 -18.37 18.06 7.67
CA GLY A 86 -19.08 17.27 6.67
C GLY A 86 -18.59 17.40 5.23
N ASN A 87 -17.62 18.29 4.92
CA ASN A 87 -17.09 18.48 3.57
C ASN A 87 -15.58 18.30 3.54
N SER A 88 -15.13 17.25 2.88
CA SER A 88 -13.73 17.11 2.44
C SER A 88 -13.59 17.65 1.01
N GLU A 89 -12.42 18.21 0.71
CA GLU A 89 -12.11 18.73 -0.63
C GLU A 89 -12.00 17.58 -1.63
N SER A 90 -12.52 17.79 -2.84
CA SER A 90 -12.61 16.74 -3.88
C SER A 90 -11.25 16.21 -4.34
N SER A 91 -10.20 17.01 -4.18
CA SER A 91 -8.81 16.64 -4.50
C SER A 91 -8.12 15.84 -3.40
N LEU A 92 -8.65 15.82 -2.18
CA LEU A 92 -8.03 15.14 -1.03
C LEU A 92 -7.68 13.68 -1.30
N PRO A 93 -8.57 12.84 -1.87
CA PRO A 93 -8.26 11.44 -2.12
C PRO A 93 -7.03 11.23 -3.02
N LEU A 94 -6.87 12.07 -4.06
CA LEU A 94 -5.74 11.98 -4.96
C LEU A 94 -4.41 12.27 -4.26
N PHE A 95 -4.36 13.37 -3.49
CA PHE A 95 -3.15 13.72 -2.75
C PHE A 95 -2.79 12.67 -1.71
N VAL A 96 -3.77 12.21 -0.91
CA VAL A 96 -3.56 11.14 0.07
C VAL A 96 -3.06 9.87 -0.62
N PHE A 97 -3.65 9.50 -1.76
CA PHE A 97 -3.21 8.36 -2.55
C PHE A 97 -1.75 8.49 -3.00
N VAL A 98 -1.38 9.62 -3.60
CA VAL A 98 -0.02 9.87 -4.10
C VAL A 98 0.99 9.77 -2.95
N PHE A 99 0.71 10.40 -1.81
CA PHE A 99 1.60 10.33 -0.64
C PHE A 99 1.72 8.90 -0.10
N LEU A 100 0.61 8.20 0.12
CA LEU A 100 0.65 6.84 0.67
C LEU A 100 1.35 5.86 -0.27
N VAL A 101 1.09 5.97 -1.57
CA VAL A 101 1.73 5.12 -2.58
C VAL A 101 3.22 5.42 -2.64
N ALA A 102 3.64 6.68 -2.76
CA ALA A 102 5.04 7.05 -2.86
C ALA A 102 5.84 6.58 -1.63
N LEU A 103 5.34 6.88 -0.43
CA LEU A 103 5.98 6.52 0.83
C LEU A 103 5.95 5.00 1.10
N GLY A 104 4.83 4.35 0.77
CA GLY A 104 4.66 2.91 0.96
C GLY A 104 5.55 2.09 0.04
N ILE A 105 5.76 2.53 -1.21
CA ILE A 105 6.59 1.80 -2.19
C ILE A 105 8.05 1.76 -1.76
N ASP A 106 8.63 2.86 -1.33
CA ASP A 106 10.04 2.91 -0.94
C ASP A 106 10.37 1.88 0.13
N TYR A 107 9.55 1.80 1.17
CA TYR A 107 9.72 0.79 2.22
C TYR A 107 9.44 -0.63 1.73
N THR A 108 8.49 -0.78 0.81
CA THR A 108 8.16 -2.08 0.22
C THR A 108 9.31 -2.61 -0.62
N ILE A 109 9.93 -1.76 -1.44
CA ILE A 109 11.11 -2.10 -2.23
C ILE A 109 12.24 -2.56 -1.31
N PHE A 110 12.53 -1.80 -0.27
CA PHE A 110 13.58 -2.12 0.70
C PHE A 110 13.35 -3.48 1.37
N LEU A 111 12.14 -3.72 1.88
CA LEU A 111 11.75 -4.99 2.51
C LEU A 111 11.87 -6.16 1.53
N MET A 112 11.24 -6.04 0.36
CA MET A 112 11.16 -7.14 -0.60
C MET A 112 12.49 -7.47 -1.25
N THR A 113 13.36 -6.48 -1.43
CA THR A 113 14.73 -6.71 -1.89
C THR A 113 15.49 -7.53 -0.86
N ARG A 114 15.38 -7.18 0.43
CA ARG A 114 16.01 -7.94 1.51
C ARG A 114 15.45 -9.36 1.64
N VAL A 115 14.13 -9.50 1.60
CA VAL A 115 13.46 -10.83 1.58
C VAL A 115 13.96 -11.67 0.42
N ARG A 116 14.13 -11.09 -0.76
CA ARG A 116 14.63 -11.79 -1.95
C ARG A 116 16.08 -12.24 -1.79
N GLU A 117 16.95 -11.39 -1.25
CA GLU A 117 18.35 -11.74 -0.99
C GLU A 117 18.45 -12.94 -0.03
N GLU A 118 17.73 -12.88 1.08
CA GLU A 118 17.71 -13.98 2.05
C GLU A 118 17.05 -15.25 1.49
N ALA A 119 15.98 -15.10 0.70
CA ALA A 119 15.30 -16.24 0.06
C ALA A 119 16.19 -17.02 -0.90
N LEU A 120 17.14 -16.35 -1.55
CA LEU A 120 18.13 -17.00 -2.41
C LEU A 120 19.13 -17.87 -1.63
N GLN A 121 19.39 -17.54 -0.36
CA GLN A 121 20.38 -18.24 0.48
C GLN A 121 19.76 -19.34 1.33
N ILE A 122 18.62 -19.04 2.01
CA ILE A 122 18.04 -19.90 3.04
C ILE A 122 16.61 -20.38 2.72
N GLY A 123 16.13 -20.11 1.50
CA GLY A 123 14.78 -20.45 1.05
C GLY A 123 13.72 -19.40 1.38
N THR A 124 12.59 -19.46 0.67
CA THR A 124 11.59 -18.37 0.64
C THR A 124 10.97 -18.10 2.01
N ARG A 125 10.59 -19.14 2.76
CA ARG A 125 9.90 -18.98 4.05
C ARG A 125 10.81 -18.42 5.16
N ARG A 126 12.01 -18.98 5.30
CA ARG A 126 13.01 -18.48 6.26
C ARG A 126 13.54 -17.12 5.85
N GLY A 127 13.78 -16.90 4.56
CA GLY A 127 14.22 -15.61 4.02
C GLY A 127 13.23 -14.49 4.29
N ALA A 128 11.91 -14.74 4.19
CA ALA A 128 10.89 -13.76 4.55
C ALA A 128 10.96 -13.35 6.03
N LEU A 129 11.10 -14.32 6.94
CA LEU A 129 11.20 -14.04 8.38
C LEU A 129 12.48 -13.28 8.73
N VAL A 130 13.63 -13.68 8.19
CA VAL A 130 14.91 -13.01 8.42
C VAL A 130 14.91 -11.61 7.82
N GLY A 131 14.43 -11.45 6.58
CA GLY A 131 14.30 -10.14 5.93
C GLY A 131 13.43 -9.20 6.74
N LEU A 132 12.27 -9.66 7.23
CA LEU A 132 11.39 -8.85 8.06
C LEU A 132 12.02 -8.48 9.41
N SER A 133 12.65 -9.43 10.09
CA SER A 133 13.31 -9.16 11.39
C SER A 133 14.46 -8.16 11.27
N ALA A 134 15.20 -8.21 10.16
CA ALA A 134 16.30 -7.30 9.90
C ALA A 134 15.85 -5.87 9.54
N THR A 135 14.71 -5.73 8.87
CA THR A 135 14.24 -4.44 8.34
C THR A 135 13.08 -3.84 9.12
N GLY A 136 12.32 -4.66 9.86
CA GLY A 136 11.06 -4.25 10.49
C GLY A 136 11.23 -3.10 11.48
N GLY A 137 12.27 -3.13 12.31
CA GLY A 137 12.56 -2.05 13.26
C GLY A 137 12.83 -0.71 12.60
N VAL A 138 13.62 -0.70 11.52
CA VAL A 138 13.93 0.51 10.75
C VAL A 138 12.67 1.06 10.07
N ILE A 139 11.89 0.20 9.45
CA ILE A 139 10.66 0.59 8.76
C ILE A 139 9.64 1.16 9.75
N THR A 140 9.47 0.50 10.91
CA THR A 140 8.50 0.96 11.92
C THR A 140 8.92 2.29 12.53
N SER A 141 10.18 2.48 12.87
CA SER A 141 10.66 3.76 13.40
C SER A 141 10.54 4.90 12.37
N ALA A 142 10.90 4.65 11.13
CA ALA A 142 10.76 5.62 10.05
C ALA A 142 9.29 5.97 9.78
N GLY A 143 8.40 4.96 9.74
CA GLY A 143 6.96 5.18 9.57
C GLY A 143 6.35 5.99 10.72
N LEU A 144 6.78 5.75 11.96
CA LEU A 144 6.32 6.54 13.11
C LEU A 144 6.76 8.00 13.04
N VAL A 145 8.03 8.26 12.68
CA VAL A 145 8.54 9.62 12.48
C VAL A 145 7.79 10.33 11.37
N LEU A 146 7.54 9.63 10.27
CA LEU A 146 6.82 10.18 9.14
C LEU A 146 5.36 10.49 9.49
N ALA A 147 4.66 9.59 10.15
CA ALA A 147 3.31 9.82 10.63
C ALA A 147 3.26 11.00 11.61
N GLY A 148 4.25 11.13 12.50
CA GLY A 148 4.41 12.29 13.38
C GLY A 148 4.58 13.60 12.61
N THR A 149 5.37 13.60 11.53
CA THR A 149 5.55 14.78 10.67
C THR A 149 4.24 15.20 10.01
N PHE A 150 3.47 14.26 9.48
CA PHE A 150 2.14 14.56 8.91
C PHE A 150 1.11 14.93 9.98
N ALA A 151 1.21 14.40 11.20
CA ALA A 151 0.37 14.81 12.33
C ALA A 151 0.61 16.29 12.71
N VAL A 152 1.85 16.79 12.59
CA VAL A 152 2.12 18.23 12.77
C VAL A 152 1.44 19.05 11.67
N LEU A 153 1.39 18.57 10.43
CA LEU A 153 0.66 19.23 9.36
C LEU A 153 -0.85 19.35 9.69
N ALA A 154 -1.40 18.37 10.40
CA ALA A 154 -2.79 18.39 10.86
C ALA A 154 -3.07 19.45 11.95
N THR A 155 -2.08 20.17 12.47
CA THR A 155 -2.28 21.28 13.41
C THR A 155 -2.47 22.64 12.73
N LEU A 156 -2.27 22.73 11.42
CA LEU A 156 -2.37 23.97 10.67
C LEU A 156 -3.84 24.41 10.50
N PRO A 157 -4.15 25.73 10.59
CA PRO A 157 -5.50 26.26 10.48
C PRO A 157 -5.97 26.38 9.01
N VAL A 158 -5.58 25.45 8.16
CA VAL A 158 -5.98 25.37 6.74
C VAL A 158 -6.67 24.03 6.52
N THR A 159 -7.95 24.08 6.19
CA THR A 159 -8.82 22.89 6.13
C THR A 159 -8.22 21.75 5.30
N PHE A 160 -7.71 22.05 4.11
CA PHE A 160 -7.09 21.03 3.25
C PHE A 160 -5.85 20.41 3.89
N LEU A 161 -4.96 21.22 4.47
CA LEU A 161 -3.70 20.73 5.04
C LEU A 161 -3.91 19.86 6.28
N TRP A 162 -4.82 20.26 7.18
CA TRP A 162 -5.08 19.43 8.36
C TRP A 162 -5.77 18.12 8.00
N GLN A 163 -6.72 18.13 7.05
CA GLN A 163 -7.37 16.91 6.58
C GLN A 163 -6.37 15.97 5.89
N MET A 164 -5.53 16.52 5.01
CA MET A 164 -4.47 15.77 4.33
C MET A 164 -3.46 15.22 5.34
N GLY A 165 -2.97 16.04 6.26
CA GLY A 165 -2.03 15.63 7.30
C GLY A 165 -2.57 14.50 8.17
N PHE A 166 -3.83 14.61 8.61
CA PHE A 166 -4.51 13.58 9.38
C PHE A 166 -4.64 12.26 8.58
N ALA A 167 -5.16 12.34 7.35
CA ALA A 167 -5.39 11.16 6.52
C ALA A 167 -4.09 10.44 6.16
N VAL A 168 -3.02 11.19 5.82
CA VAL A 168 -1.71 10.61 5.52
C VAL A 168 -1.07 10.03 6.77
N ALA A 169 -1.15 10.71 7.93
CA ALA A 169 -0.61 10.18 9.19
C ALA A 169 -1.25 8.84 9.56
N ILE A 170 -2.59 8.75 9.53
CA ILE A 170 -3.32 7.50 9.77
C ILE A 170 -2.96 6.44 8.74
N GLY A 171 -2.91 6.81 7.45
CA GLY A 171 -2.56 5.89 6.38
C GLY A 171 -1.15 5.31 6.51
N VAL A 172 -0.16 6.11 6.85
CA VAL A 172 1.22 5.67 7.10
C VAL A 172 1.30 4.74 8.31
N LEU A 173 0.58 5.02 9.39
CA LEU A 173 0.52 4.15 10.56
C LEU A 173 -0.13 2.79 10.21
N LEU A 174 -1.25 2.80 9.50
CA LEU A 174 -1.91 1.58 9.03
C LEU A 174 -0.99 0.76 8.12
N ASP A 175 -0.35 1.41 7.14
CA ASP A 175 0.57 0.73 6.23
C ASP A 175 1.74 0.11 6.98
N THR A 176 2.34 0.84 7.89
CA THR A 176 3.54 0.41 8.61
C THR A 176 3.26 -0.70 9.63
N ILE A 177 2.20 -0.55 10.44
CA ILE A 177 1.92 -1.45 11.56
C ILE A 177 1.08 -2.65 11.11
N VAL A 178 0.00 -2.41 10.34
CA VAL A 178 -0.95 -3.47 9.98
C VAL A 178 -0.55 -4.15 8.69
N VAL A 179 -0.41 -3.37 7.62
CA VAL A 179 -0.19 -3.95 6.28
C VAL A 179 1.18 -4.61 6.21
N ARG A 180 2.21 -3.93 6.60
CA ARG A 180 3.58 -4.39 6.43
C ARG A 180 4.00 -5.43 7.45
N ALA A 181 3.74 -5.19 8.73
CA ALA A 181 4.14 -6.11 9.79
C ALA A 181 3.30 -7.39 9.79
N VAL A 182 2.01 -7.31 9.47
CA VAL A 182 1.09 -8.45 9.56
C VAL A 182 0.74 -8.98 8.18
N LEU A 183 0.12 -8.17 7.32
CA LEU A 183 -0.47 -8.64 6.07
C LEU A 183 0.58 -9.09 5.06
N VAL A 184 1.61 -8.27 4.79
CA VAL A 184 2.69 -8.62 3.83
C VAL A 184 3.46 -9.84 4.33
N THR A 185 3.68 -9.95 5.64
CA THR A 185 4.37 -11.11 6.23
C THR A 185 3.55 -12.38 6.09
N ALA A 186 2.25 -12.33 6.46
CA ALA A 186 1.33 -13.46 6.32
C ALA A 186 1.24 -13.93 4.86
N LEU A 187 1.08 -13.00 3.92
CA LEU A 187 1.02 -13.31 2.49
C LEU A 187 2.33 -13.93 1.96
N ASN A 188 3.49 -13.47 2.44
CA ASN A 188 4.77 -14.10 2.10
C ASN A 188 4.88 -15.54 2.61
N LEU A 189 4.35 -15.82 3.80
CA LEU A 189 4.36 -17.15 4.39
C LEU A 189 3.36 -18.11 3.71
N ASP A 190 2.16 -17.61 3.39
CA ASP A 190 1.10 -18.40 2.77
C ASP A 190 1.38 -18.70 1.29
N LEU A 191 1.74 -17.68 0.51
CA LEU A 191 2.06 -17.84 -0.90
C LEU A 191 3.43 -18.48 -1.12
N GLY A 192 4.36 -18.34 -0.20
CA GLY A 192 5.66 -18.97 -0.22
C GLY A 192 6.38 -18.81 -1.58
N ARG A 193 6.61 -19.92 -2.26
CA ARG A 193 7.29 -19.93 -3.57
C ARG A 193 6.45 -19.33 -4.70
N SER A 194 5.13 -19.43 -4.62
CA SER A 194 4.21 -18.90 -5.66
C SER A 194 4.33 -17.40 -5.82
N MET A 195 4.68 -16.69 -4.76
CA MET A 195 4.88 -15.24 -4.77
C MET A 195 5.96 -14.79 -5.76
N TRP A 196 6.94 -15.65 -6.01
CA TRP A 196 8.08 -15.34 -6.89
C TRP A 196 7.90 -15.81 -8.34
N TRP A 197 6.70 -16.26 -8.73
CA TRP A 197 6.45 -16.64 -10.11
C TRP A 197 6.52 -15.42 -11.06
N PRO A 198 7.20 -15.50 -12.23
CA PRO A 198 7.87 -16.64 -12.90
C PRO A 198 9.36 -16.81 -12.59
N SER A 199 9.91 -16.22 -11.54
CA SER A 199 11.35 -16.26 -11.24
C SER A 199 11.84 -17.65 -10.83
N ARG A 200 13.18 -17.85 -10.83
CA ARG A 200 13.81 -19.13 -10.42
C ARG A 200 13.47 -19.53 -8.98
N LEU A 201 13.10 -18.59 -8.11
CA LEU A 201 12.68 -18.86 -6.73
C LEU A 201 11.35 -19.60 -6.62
N SER A 202 10.54 -19.62 -7.68
CA SER A 202 9.28 -20.39 -7.73
C SER A 202 9.53 -21.90 -7.97
N ARG A 203 10.74 -22.32 -8.43
CA ARG A 203 11.05 -23.72 -8.75
C ARG A 203 11.54 -24.45 -7.51
N PRO A 204 11.20 -25.76 -7.33
CA PRO A 204 11.77 -26.57 -6.27
C PRO A 204 13.29 -26.67 -6.46
N GLY A 205 14.07 -26.31 -5.46
CA GLY A 205 15.52 -26.53 -5.47
C GLY A 205 15.87 -28.01 -5.40
N PRO A 206 17.04 -28.44 -5.89
CA PRO A 206 17.44 -29.85 -5.90
C PRO A 206 17.59 -30.50 -4.52
N GLY A 207 17.34 -29.81 -3.40
CA GLY A 207 17.50 -30.29 -2.04
C GLY A 207 16.23 -30.47 -1.21
N SER A 208 15.02 -30.28 -1.77
CA SER A 208 13.76 -30.33 -1.00
C SER A 208 13.20 -31.74 -0.75
N GLY A 209 13.96 -32.80 -1.11
CA GLY A 209 13.54 -34.20 -0.95
C GLY A 209 14.02 -34.90 0.33
N HIS A 210 14.84 -34.26 1.15
CA HIS A 210 15.52 -34.95 2.29
C HIS A 210 14.81 -34.81 3.65
N ASP A 211 13.72 -34.03 3.73
CA ASP A 211 13.02 -33.83 5.03
C ASP A 211 11.88 -34.87 5.28
N ARG A 212 11.75 -35.89 4.45
CA ARG A 212 10.77 -36.98 4.64
C ARG A 212 11.38 -38.34 5.04
N GLY A 213 12.70 -38.41 5.18
CA GLY A 213 13.41 -39.69 5.42
C GLY A 213 13.92 -39.91 6.85
N GLU A 214 13.81 -38.93 7.73
CA GLU A 214 14.45 -39.01 9.07
C GLU A 214 13.47 -39.36 10.21
N GLN A 215 12.28 -39.84 9.90
CA GLN A 215 11.32 -40.34 10.90
C GLN A 215 11.18 -41.86 10.95
N ASP A 216 11.94 -42.61 10.15
CA ASP A 216 11.95 -44.10 10.17
C ASP A 216 13.37 -44.64 10.49
N GLU A 217 13.99 -44.22 11.57
CA GLU A 217 15.06 -45.01 12.15
C GLU A 217 14.47 -45.99 13.18
N PRO A 218 14.56 -47.28 12.90
CA PRO A 218 14.12 -48.30 13.85
C PRO A 218 15.04 -48.26 15.07
N SER A 219 14.43 -48.14 16.26
CA SER A 219 15.07 -48.33 17.56
C SER A 219 15.92 -49.59 17.57
N VAL A 220 17.25 -49.40 17.51
CA VAL A 220 18.18 -50.50 17.78
C VAL A 220 18.12 -50.84 19.28
N THR A 221 17.46 -51.94 19.59
CA THR A 221 17.43 -52.60 20.86
C THR A 221 18.86 -52.94 21.29
N MET A 222 19.39 -52.29 22.31
CA MET A 222 20.58 -52.77 23.03
C MET A 222 20.15 -53.96 23.91
N ALA A 223 20.52 -55.12 23.51
CA ALA A 223 20.62 -56.31 24.38
C ALA A 223 22.09 -56.54 24.70
N HIS A 224 22.34 -56.73 26.01
CA HIS A 224 23.55 -57.12 26.73
C HIS A 224 24.53 -56.03 27.10
#